data_6d1585dbd1287619bea265aa2b77801d
#
_entry.id   6d1585dbd1287619bea265aa2b77801d
#
_cell.length_a   1.000
_cell.length_b   1.000
_cell.length_c   1.000
_cell.angle_alpha   90.00
_cell.angle_beta   90.00
_cell.angle_gamma   90.00
#
_symmetry.space_group_name_H-M   'P 1'
#
loop_
_entity.id
_entity.type
_entity.pdbx_description
1 polymer ?
#
loop_
_entity_poly.entity_id
_entity_poly.type
_entity_poly.pdbx_seq_one_letter_code
_entity_poly.pdbx_strand_id
1 'polypeptide(L)'
;MSLLSVENLEVLFNTDDGVITAVDKIGFELEEGEVLGLVGESGSGKSVTAKSLMQLNPLNTFYGKNSSIRLKLGVGELDVLRLKSSKELVVVRGGAISMIFQEPMASFAPAITIGSQMVEQLMIHTSLSRSAAQELSIEMLQRVGISEADKRFHQY
;
A
#
# COMPACT_ATOMS: atom_id res chain seq x y z
N MET A 1 -14.33 11.48 13.85
CA MET A 1 -13.07 12.05 13.27
C MET A 1 -12.57 11.05 12.26
N SER A 2 -12.46 11.44 11.01
CA SER A 2 -12.09 10.50 9.94
C SER A 2 -10.64 9.97 10.11
N LEU A 3 -10.47 8.68 9.88
CA LEU A 3 -9.18 7.99 9.86
C LEU A 3 -8.41 8.34 8.60
N LEU A 4 -9.12 8.42 7.47
CA LEU A 4 -8.62 8.78 6.15
C LEU A 4 -9.56 9.81 5.52
N SER A 5 -9.01 10.91 5.02
CA SER A 5 -9.75 11.90 4.23
C SER A 5 -9.05 12.12 2.89
N VAL A 6 -9.78 11.92 1.81
CA VAL A 6 -9.35 12.16 0.44
C VAL A 6 -10.13 13.35 -0.12
N GLU A 7 -9.43 14.38 -0.54
CA GLU A 7 -10.07 15.60 -1.05
C GLU A 7 -9.51 15.97 -2.43
N ASN A 8 -10.40 16.25 -3.36
CA ASN A 8 -10.08 16.70 -4.71
C ASN A 8 -8.98 15.83 -5.39
N LEU A 9 -9.00 14.52 -5.15
CA LEU A 9 -7.99 13.64 -5.72
C LEU A 9 -8.11 13.62 -7.25
N GLU A 10 -7.16 14.23 -7.89
CA GLU A 10 -6.98 14.23 -9.34
C GLU A 10 -5.66 13.50 -9.65
N VAL A 11 -5.72 12.45 -10.46
CA VAL A 11 -4.56 11.65 -10.83
C VAL A 11 -4.38 11.66 -12.32
N LEU A 12 -3.21 12.08 -12.76
CA LEU A 12 -2.87 12.24 -14.15
C LEU A 12 -1.63 11.39 -14.49
N PHE A 13 -1.63 10.81 -15.68
CA PHE A 13 -0.47 10.12 -16.24
C PHE A 13 0.10 10.90 -17.42
N ASN A 14 1.41 11.11 -17.41
CA ASN A 14 2.12 11.62 -18.56
C ASN A 14 2.48 10.44 -19.48
N THR A 15 1.92 10.43 -20.70
CA THR A 15 2.16 9.39 -21.70
C THR A 15 2.76 10.01 -22.96
N ASP A 16 3.27 9.18 -23.87
CA ASP A 16 3.82 9.65 -25.15
C ASP A 16 2.77 10.39 -26.01
N ASP A 17 1.49 10.01 -25.85
CA ASP A 17 0.36 10.61 -26.56
C ASP A 17 -0.25 11.84 -25.84
N GLY A 18 0.32 12.22 -24.69
CA GLY A 18 -0.16 13.36 -23.89
C GLY A 18 -0.56 12.98 -22.45
N VAL A 19 -1.27 13.90 -21.81
CA VAL A 19 -1.71 13.72 -20.42
C VAL A 19 -3.09 13.07 -20.37
N ILE A 20 -3.19 11.98 -19.62
CA ILE A 20 -4.44 11.26 -19.39
C ILE A 20 -4.88 11.46 -17.93
N THR A 21 -6.13 11.90 -17.73
CA THR A 21 -6.75 11.99 -16.41
C THR A 21 -7.37 10.65 -16.05
N ALA A 22 -6.78 9.94 -15.10
CA ALA A 22 -7.24 8.64 -14.63
C ALA A 22 -8.23 8.72 -13.46
N VAL A 23 -8.14 9.78 -12.66
CA VAL A 23 -9.07 10.11 -11.57
C VAL A 23 -9.30 11.63 -11.61
N ASP A 24 -10.57 12.06 -11.61
CA ASP A 24 -10.94 13.46 -11.71
C ASP A 24 -11.65 13.95 -10.44
N LYS A 25 -10.90 14.59 -9.57
CA LYS A 25 -11.34 15.36 -8.39
C LYS A 25 -12.34 14.64 -7.48
N ILE A 26 -12.09 13.36 -7.20
CA ILE A 26 -12.92 12.60 -6.27
C ILE A 26 -12.58 12.95 -4.82
N GLY A 27 -13.52 12.70 -3.92
CA GLY A 27 -13.33 12.82 -2.48
C GLY A 27 -14.15 11.79 -1.73
N PHE A 28 -13.62 11.32 -0.63
CA PHE A 28 -14.31 10.44 0.33
C PHE A 28 -13.61 10.47 1.68
N GLU A 29 -14.30 10.02 2.69
CA GLU A 29 -13.78 9.86 4.04
C GLU A 29 -13.99 8.42 4.53
N LEU A 30 -13.18 7.98 5.45
CA LEU A 30 -13.27 6.68 6.11
C LEU A 30 -13.08 6.89 7.61
N GLU A 31 -14.06 6.47 8.39
CA GLU A 31 -14.01 6.47 9.86
C GLU A 31 -13.35 5.18 10.37
N GLU A 32 -12.94 5.19 11.63
CA GLU A 32 -12.37 4.00 12.27
C GLU A 32 -13.42 2.87 12.37
N GLY A 33 -13.05 1.66 11.93
CA GLY A 33 -13.94 0.50 11.90
C GLY A 33 -14.93 0.47 10.72
N GLU A 34 -14.90 1.47 9.84
CA GLU A 34 -15.76 1.55 8.67
C GLU A 34 -15.23 0.70 7.50
N VAL A 35 -16.14 0.25 6.64
CA VAL A 35 -15.83 -0.41 5.37
C VAL A 35 -16.41 0.41 4.23
N LEU A 36 -15.55 0.95 3.37
CA LEU A 36 -15.94 1.73 2.20
C LEU A 36 -15.81 0.88 0.92
N GLY A 37 -16.91 0.72 0.19
CA GLY A 37 -16.93 0.06 -1.11
C GLY A 37 -16.69 1.04 -2.26
N LEU A 38 -15.62 0.87 -3.04
CA LEU A 38 -15.36 1.62 -4.26
C LEU A 38 -15.82 0.81 -5.48
N VAL A 39 -16.93 1.21 -6.08
CA VAL A 39 -17.61 0.49 -7.18
C VAL A 39 -17.49 1.26 -8.49
N GLY A 40 -17.42 0.57 -9.61
CA GLY A 40 -17.36 1.16 -10.95
C GLY A 40 -16.89 0.14 -11.99
N GLU A 41 -17.01 0.48 -13.26
CA GLU A 41 -16.60 -0.35 -14.39
C GLU A 41 -15.08 -0.56 -14.47
N SER A 42 -14.63 -1.51 -15.31
CA SER A 42 -13.21 -1.66 -15.60
C SER A 42 -12.67 -0.36 -16.22
N GLY A 43 -11.49 0.09 -15.78
CA GLY A 43 -10.90 1.34 -16.26
C GLY A 43 -11.40 2.62 -15.56
N SER A 44 -12.36 2.56 -14.64
CA SER A 44 -12.93 3.76 -13.96
C SER A 44 -12.01 4.38 -12.88
N GLY A 45 -10.75 3.99 -12.80
CA GLY A 45 -9.78 4.60 -11.86
C GLY A 45 -9.72 4.00 -10.46
N LYS A 46 -10.51 2.94 -10.12
CA LYS A 46 -10.52 2.34 -8.76
C LYS A 46 -9.14 1.93 -8.26
N SER A 47 -8.40 1.16 -9.05
CA SER A 47 -7.06 0.71 -8.68
C SER A 47 -6.05 1.87 -8.62
N VAL A 48 -6.22 2.88 -9.45
CA VAL A 48 -5.40 4.09 -9.42
C VAL A 48 -5.66 4.86 -8.13
N THR A 49 -6.92 5.00 -7.73
CA THR A 49 -7.32 5.63 -6.46
C THR A 49 -6.72 4.89 -5.28
N ALA A 50 -6.91 3.55 -5.20
CA ALA A 50 -6.36 2.74 -4.11
C ALA A 50 -4.82 2.84 -4.03
N LYS A 51 -4.12 2.76 -5.16
CA LYS A 51 -2.65 2.92 -5.23
C LYS A 51 -2.20 4.32 -4.82
N SER A 52 -3.01 5.36 -5.07
CA SER A 52 -2.70 6.74 -4.68
C SER A 52 -2.61 6.90 -3.16
N LEU A 53 -3.40 6.15 -2.38
CA LEU A 53 -3.36 6.18 -0.92
C LEU A 53 -1.98 5.81 -0.34
N MET A 54 -1.16 5.13 -1.13
CA MET A 54 0.19 4.70 -0.75
C MET A 54 1.27 5.23 -1.70
N GLN A 55 0.93 6.11 -2.64
CA GLN A 55 1.82 6.56 -3.72
C GLN A 55 2.49 5.39 -4.49
N LEU A 56 1.70 4.36 -4.84
CA LEU A 56 2.17 3.17 -5.56
C LEU A 56 1.86 3.22 -7.07
N ASN A 57 1.40 4.36 -7.58
CA ASN A 57 1.22 4.56 -9.01
C ASN A 57 2.58 4.66 -9.73
N PRO A 58 2.65 4.42 -11.06
CA PRO A 58 3.88 4.52 -11.84
C PRO A 58 4.55 5.90 -11.74
N LEU A 59 5.84 5.97 -12.07
CA LEU A 59 6.65 7.19 -11.94
C LEU A 59 6.18 8.36 -12.82
N ASN A 60 5.46 8.08 -13.90
CA ASN A 60 4.87 9.09 -14.79
C ASN A 60 3.55 9.66 -14.25
N THR A 61 3.21 9.36 -12.99
CA THR A 61 2.01 9.88 -12.30
C THR A 61 2.30 11.24 -11.67
N PHE A 62 1.34 12.14 -11.77
CA PHE A 62 1.30 13.34 -10.96
C PHE A 62 -0.11 13.61 -10.45
N TYR A 63 -0.19 14.36 -9.35
CA TYR A 63 -1.44 14.65 -8.65
C TYR A 63 -1.83 16.11 -8.86
N GLY A 64 -3.12 16.37 -8.96
CA GLY A 64 -3.66 17.71 -9.08
C GLY A 64 -3.23 18.60 -7.90
N LYS A 65 -3.09 19.91 -8.17
CA LYS A 65 -2.56 20.89 -7.20
C LYS A 65 -3.34 20.93 -5.87
N ASN A 66 -4.65 20.69 -5.95
CA ASN A 66 -5.57 20.73 -4.81
C ASN A 66 -5.87 19.34 -4.24
N SER A 67 -5.20 18.29 -4.73
CA SER A 67 -5.35 16.94 -4.21
C SER A 67 -4.71 16.82 -2.83
N SER A 68 -5.40 16.16 -1.92
CA SER A 68 -4.94 15.85 -0.58
C SER A 68 -5.40 14.45 -0.17
N ILE A 69 -4.51 13.71 0.47
CA ILE A 69 -4.80 12.42 1.09
C ILE A 69 -4.29 12.51 2.53
N ARG A 70 -5.19 12.77 3.47
CA ARG A 70 -4.87 12.94 4.89
C ARG A 70 -5.15 11.66 5.64
N LEU A 71 -4.16 11.22 6.38
CA LEU A 71 -4.20 10.03 7.22
C LEU A 71 -3.94 10.41 8.67
N LYS A 72 -4.83 10.02 9.56
CA LYS A 72 -4.69 10.24 11.00
C LYS A 72 -3.79 9.17 11.61
N LEU A 73 -2.70 9.59 12.25
CA LEU A 73 -1.74 8.72 12.93
C LEU A 73 -1.60 9.14 14.39
N GLY A 74 -2.25 8.41 15.29
CA GLY A 74 -2.28 8.77 16.72
C GLY A 74 -2.84 10.16 16.95
N VAL A 75 -2.02 11.09 17.44
CA VAL A 75 -2.43 12.48 17.71
C VAL A 75 -2.15 13.44 16.54
N GLY A 76 -1.54 12.95 15.46
CA GLY A 76 -1.16 13.75 14.30
C GLY A 76 -1.93 13.41 13.03
N GLU A 77 -1.80 14.26 12.04
CA GLU A 77 -2.34 14.07 10.70
C GLU A 77 -1.20 14.20 9.67
N LEU A 78 -1.21 13.34 8.67
CA LEU A 78 -0.19 13.26 7.63
C LEU A 78 -0.85 13.37 6.25
N ASP A 79 -0.41 14.31 5.40
CA ASP A 79 -0.79 14.32 3.98
C ASP A 79 0.17 13.44 3.19
N VAL A 80 -0.33 12.28 2.75
CA VAL A 80 0.44 11.28 2.02
C VAL A 80 1.06 11.85 0.74
N LEU A 81 0.36 12.74 0.03
CA LEU A 81 0.86 13.32 -1.23
C LEU A 81 2.02 14.31 -1.03
N ARG A 82 2.30 14.74 0.21
CA ARG A 82 3.42 15.62 0.55
C ARG A 82 4.71 14.88 0.85
N LEU A 83 4.64 13.57 1.09
CA LEU A 83 5.80 12.73 1.34
C LEU A 83 6.63 12.57 0.06
N LYS A 84 7.94 12.76 0.17
CA LYS A 84 8.85 12.76 -1.01
C LYS A 84 9.90 11.65 -0.96
N SER A 85 10.19 11.12 0.20
CA SER A 85 11.22 10.11 0.39
C SER A 85 10.65 8.74 0.72
N SER A 86 11.36 7.69 0.32
CA SER A 86 11.00 6.32 0.69
C SER A 86 10.94 6.11 2.20
N LYS A 87 11.79 6.82 2.97
CA LYS A 87 11.80 6.75 4.44
C LYS A 87 10.51 7.30 5.06
N GLU A 88 9.98 8.38 4.50
CA GLU A 88 8.69 8.94 4.96
C GLU A 88 7.54 8.01 4.58
N LEU A 89 7.57 7.43 3.36
CA LEU A 89 6.53 6.53 2.87
C LEU A 89 6.46 5.20 3.62
N VAL A 90 7.53 4.74 4.28
CA VAL A 90 7.51 3.53 5.13
C VAL A 90 6.46 3.63 6.24
N VAL A 91 6.24 4.82 6.80
CA VAL A 91 5.21 5.02 7.84
C VAL A 91 3.80 4.72 7.29
N VAL A 92 3.57 5.02 6.03
CA VAL A 92 2.29 4.75 5.35
C VAL A 92 2.25 3.31 4.83
N ARG A 93 3.26 2.91 4.05
CA ARG A 93 3.33 1.62 3.36
C ARG A 93 3.63 0.49 4.33
N GLY A 94 2.64 -0.32 4.66
CA GLY A 94 2.75 -1.42 5.60
C GLY A 94 2.66 -1.02 7.08
N GLY A 95 2.94 0.25 7.43
CA GLY A 95 2.77 0.76 8.78
C GLY A 95 1.31 1.15 9.08
N ALA A 96 0.77 2.08 8.32
CA ALA A 96 -0.59 2.58 8.52
C ALA A 96 -1.60 1.98 7.52
N ILE A 97 -1.19 1.75 6.27
CA ILE A 97 -2.02 1.18 5.21
C ILE A 97 -1.34 -0.06 4.66
N SER A 98 -2.09 -1.16 4.57
CA SER A 98 -1.70 -2.37 3.85
C SER A 98 -2.57 -2.56 2.61
N MET A 99 -2.03 -3.21 1.58
CA MET A 99 -2.74 -3.47 0.34
C MET A 99 -2.63 -4.95 -0.06
N ILE A 100 -3.76 -5.52 -0.46
CA ILE A 100 -3.80 -6.84 -1.11
C ILE A 100 -3.98 -6.59 -2.61
N PHE A 101 -3.02 -7.04 -3.42
CA PHE A 101 -3.06 -6.89 -4.87
C PHE A 101 -3.93 -7.97 -5.52
N GLN A 102 -4.55 -7.63 -6.65
CA GLN A 102 -5.39 -8.55 -7.42
C GLN A 102 -4.59 -9.75 -7.93
N GLU A 103 -3.31 -9.56 -8.26
CA GLU A 103 -2.36 -10.61 -8.67
C GLU A 103 -1.21 -10.69 -7.64
N PRO A 104 -1.41 -11.41 -6.52
CA PRO A 104 -0.44 -11.41 -5.42
C PRO A 104 0.93 -12.00 -5.82
N MET A 105 0.97 -12.93 -6.78
CA MET A 105 2.23 -13.54 -7.23
C MET A 105 3.17 -12.52 -7.88
N ALA A 106 2.65 -11.49 -8.53
CA ALA A 106 3.46 -10.41 -9.11
C ALA A 106 4.08 -9.49 -8.05
N SER A 107 3.67 -9.62 -6.78
CA SER A 107 4.19 -8.79 -5.68
C SER A 107 5.48 -9.33 -5.08
N PHE A 108 5.81 -10.60 -5.31
CA PHE A 108 7.04 -11.21 -4.81
C PHE A 108 8.20 -10.97 -5.76
N ALA A 109 9.35 -10.62 -5.20
CA ALA A 109 10.61 -10.55 -5.95
C ALA A 109 11.08 -11.97 -6.27
N PRO A 110 11.18 -12.39 -7.55
CA PRO A 110 11.42 -13.79 -7.91
C PRO A 110 12.82 -14.30 -7.56
N ALA A 111 13.75 -13.40 -7.29
CA ALA A 111 15.14 -13.74 -6.94
C ALA A 111 15.42 -13.75 -5.42
N ILE A 112 14.39 -13.50 -4.60
CA ILE A 112 14.51 -13.45 -3.13
C ILE A 112 13.52 -14.44 -2.54
N THR A 113 13.96 -15.23 -1.56
CA THR A 113 13.07 -16.23 -0.92
C THR A 113 11.88 -15.56 -0.23
N ILE A 114 10.75 -16.25 -0.19
CA ILE A 114 9.52 -15.77 0.46
C ILE A 114 9.81 -15.36 1.91
N GLY A 115 10.52 -16.20 2.64
CA GLY A 115 10.87 -15.93 4.04
C GLY A 115 11.72 -14.68 4.22
N SER A 116 12.70 -14.44 3.32
CA SER A 116 13.51 -13.22 3.40
C SER A 116 12.67 -11.96 3.21
N GLN A 117 11.71 -11.98 2.29
CA GLN A 117 10.81 -10.86 2.05
C GLN A 117 9.86 -10.62 3.24
N MET A 118 9.34 -11.69 3.86
CA MET A 118 8.50 -11.59 5.06
C MET A 118 9.28 -11.03 6.26
N VAL A 119 10.49 -11.53 6.49
CA VAL A 119 11.37 -11.06 7.58
C VAL A 119 11.73 -9.59 7.39
N GLU A 120 12.05 -9.16 6.17
CA GLU A 120 12.35 -7.76 5.87
C GLU A 120 11.19 -6.84 6.24
N GLN A 121 9.96 -7.19 5.88
CA GLN A 121 8.77 -6.43 6.24
C GLN A 121 8.60 -6.31 7.76
N LEU A 122 8.76 -7.41 8.49
CA LEU A 122 8.67 -7.38 9.95
C LEU A 122 9.76 -6.52 10.58
N MET A 123 11.00 -6.61 10.09
CA MET A 123 12.11 -5.80 10.62
C MET A 123 11.98 -4.30 10.31
N ILE A 124 11.33 -3.94 9.21
CA ILE A 124 11.08 -2.52 8.86
C ILE A 124 10.01 -1.90 9.77
N HIS A 125 8.97 -2.66 10.13
CA HIS A 125 7.79 -2.14 10.83
C HIS A 125 7.74 -2.49 12.32
N THR A 126 8.65 -3.34 12.82
CA THR A 126 8.67 -3.75 14.22
C THR A 126 10.08 -3.69 14.80
N SER A 127 10.18 -3.83 16.13
CA SER A 127 11.47 -3.94 16.85
C SER A 127 11.93 -5.40 17.03
N LEU A 128 11.38 -6.36 16.27
CA LEU A 128 11.72 -7.77 16.39
C LEU A 128 13.18 -8.03 15.98
N SER A 129 13.82 -8.98 16.65
CA SER A 129 15.09 -9.54 16.17
C SER A 129 14.83 -10.36 14.88
N ARG A 130 15.88 -10.57 14.08
CA ARG A 130 15.76 -11.37 12.85
C ARG A 130 15.25 -12.80 13.13
N SER A 131 15.68 -13.42 14.24
CA SER A 131 15.21 -14.75 14.66
C SER A 131 13.72 -14.72 14.99
N ALA A 132 13.26 -13.79 15.79
CA ALA A 132 11.85 -13.65 16.14
C ALA A 132 10.98 -13.34 14.92
N ALA A 133 11.47 -12.51 13.98
CA ALA A 133 10.78 -12.23 12.72
C ALA A 133 10.67 -13.48 11.82
N GLN A 134 11.70 -14.33 11.80
CA GLN A 134 11.67 -15.61 11.09
C GLN A 134 10.63 -16.57 11.70
N GLU A 135 10.65 -16.77 13.02
CA GLU A 135 9.69 -17.61 13.73
C GLU A 135 8.25 -17.15 13.48
N LEU A 136 8.00 -15.86 13.61
CA LEU A 136 6.68 -15.29 13.35
C LEU A 136 6.25 -15.46 11.88
N SER A 137 7.18 -15.32 10.92
CA SER A 137 6.88 -15.54 9.50
C SER A 137 6.44 -16.98 9.22
N ILE A 138 7.14 -17.96 9.79
CA ILE A 138 6.78 -19.38 9.65
C ILE A 138 5.42 -19.66 10.31
N GLU A 139 5.16 -19.11 11.50
CA GLU A 139 3.86 -19.20 12.15
C GLU A 139 2.73 -18.63 11.27
N MET A 140 2.94 -17.48 10.66
CA MET A 140 1.95 -16.87 9.77
C MET A 140 1.65 -17.75 8.54
N LEU A 141 2.66 -18.36 7.93
CA LEU A 141 2.48 -19.32 6.84
C LEU A 141 1.64 -20.54 7.29
N GLN A 142 1.89 -21.05 8.49
CA GLN A 142 1.09 -22.15 9.08
C GLN A 142 -0.37 -21.72 9.30
N ARG A 143 -0.59 -20.53 9.87
CA ARG A 143 -1.93 -19.99 10.14
C ARG A 143 -2.79 -19.82 8.90
N VAL A 144 -2.19 -19.50 7.75
CA VAL A 144 -2.91 -19.41 6.46
C VAL A 144 -2.98 -20.78 5.74
N GLY A 145 -2.58 -21.89 6.40
CA GLY A 145 -2.74 -23.24 5.88
C GLY A 145 -1.69 -23.68 4.88
N ILE A 146 -0.54 -23.00 4.80
CA ILE A 146 0.58 -23.45 3.96
C ILE A 146 1.21 -24.70 4.58
N SER A 147 1.13 -25.83 3.88
CA SER A 147 1.80 -27.08 4.29
C SER A 147 3.31 -26.94 4.23
N GLU A 148 4.03 -27.63 5.14
CA GLU A 148 5.50 -27.57 5.20
C GLU A 148 6.04 -26.11 5.25
N ALA A 149 5.43 -25.24 6.08
CA ALA A 149 5.71 -23.81 6.12
C ALA A 149 7.20 -23.48 6.29
N ASP A 150 7.91 -24.23 7.12
CA ASP A 150 9.36 -24.08 7.31
C ASP A 150 10.14 -24.30 6.01
N LYS A 151 9.80 -25.32 5.23
CA LYS A 151 10.42 -25.58 3.93
C LYS A 151 10.03 -24.51 2.91
N ARG A 152 8.75 -24.09 2.87
CA ARG A 152 8.24 -23.07 1.96
C ARG A 152 8.85 -21.70 2.23
N PHE A 153 9.15 -21.41 3.49
CA PHE A 153 9.84 -20.19 3.90
C PHE A 153 11.16 -19.98 3.14
N HIS A 154 11.89 -21.05 2.83
CA HIS A 154 13.16 -21.01 2.10
C HIS A 154 13.03 -21.08 0.57
N GLN A 155 11.81 -21.14 0.03
CA GLN A 155 11.54 -21.20 -1.42
C GLN A 155 11.33 -19.78 -2.02
N TYR A 156 11.31 -19.76 -3.35
CA TYR A 156 11.10 -18.55 -4.16
C TYR A 156 9.65 -18.45 -4.65
#